data_78c5d888a84abc67dcdb2601f097adc9
#
_entry.id   78c5d888a84abc67dcdb2601f097adc9
#
_cell.length_a   1.000
_cell.length_b   1.000
_cell.length_c   1.000
_cell.angle_alpha   90.00
_cell.angle_beta   90.00
_cell.angle_gamma   90.00
#
_symmetry.space_group_name_H-M   'P 1'
#
loop_
_entity.id
_entity.type
_entity.pdbx_description
1 polymer ?
#
loop_
_entity_poly.entity_id
_entity_poly.type
_entity_poly.pdbx_seq_one_letter_code
_entity_poly.pdbx_strand_id
1 'polypeptide(L)'
;MSQTATLSAVNRSFYERTVLDLLMRMKRGRLELIMPDGEDITIGDGTGGIHARAEITDPDFFRRCLLYGDIGFGEAYVDGLWNTPDITAVISWMLLNIDNAPTVSGSSAKGTILNLSLIHI
;
A
#
# COMPACT_ATOMS: atom_id res chain seq x y z
N MET A 1 -14.35 -13.96 -19.81
CA MET A 1 -13.74 -13.26 -19.82
C MET A 1 -12.85 -13.40 -19.05
N SER A 2 -12.10 -13.94 -19.06
CA SER A 2 -11.12 -13.93 -18.38
C SER A 2 -11.11 -12.92 -17.66
N GLN A 3 -11.93 -12.91 -17.10
CA GLN A 3 -12.12 -11.85 -16.51
C GLN A 3 -11.27 -11.44 -15.48
N THR A 4 -10.63 -12.30 -14.79
CA THR A 4 -9.83 -11.92 -13.71
C THR A 4 -8.76 -11.05 -14.14
N ALA A 5 -7.95 -11.45 -14.99
CA ALA A 5 -6.88 -10.65 -15.42
C ALA A 5 -7.37 -9.49 -16.20
N THR A 6 -8.42 -9.72 -16.92
CA THR A 6 -8.96 -8.70 -17.72
C THR A 6 -9.56 -7.59 -16.91
N LEU A 7 -10.17 -7.97 -15.83
CA LEU A 7 -10.69 -7.02 -14.94
C LEU A 7 -9.66 -6.07 -14.46
N SER A 8 -8.54 -6.57 -14.05
CA SER A 8 -7.48 -5.74 -13.57
C SER A 8 -7.04 -4.77 -14.61
N ALA A 9 -6.89 -5.24 -15.82
CA ALA A 9 -6.39 -4.39 -16.87
C ALA A 9 -7.40 -3.34 -17.30
N VAL A 10 -8.65 -3.71 -17.31
CA VAL A 10 -9.65 -2.86 -17.91
C VAL A 10 -10.17 -1.76 -17.01
N ASN A 11 -10.40 -2.11 -15.76
CA ASN A 11 -11.12 -1.18 -14.90
C ASN A 11 -10.27 -0.41 -13.92
N ARG A 12 -8.99 -0.68 -13.87
CA ARG A 12 -8.14 0.03 -12.92
C ARG A 12 -7.70 1.35 -13.49
N SER A 13 -7.78 2.39 -12.68
CA SER A 13 -7.31 3.70 -13.07
C SER A 13 -5.79 3.69 -13.18
N PHE A 14 -5.24 4.71 -13.82
CA PHE A 14 -3.79 4.90 -13.87
C PHE A 14 -3.19 4.90 -12.47
N TYR A 15 -3.81 5.58 -11.53
CA TYR A 15 -3.30 5.67 -10.16
C TYR A 15 -3.28 4.30 -9.50
N GLU A 16 -4.34 3.55 -9.64
CA GLU A 16 -4.44 2.23 -9.03
C GLU A 16 -3.38 1.29 -9.60
N ARG A 17 -3.24 1.25 -10.92
CA ARG A 17 -2.25 0.38 -11.56
C ARG A 17 -0.84 0.74 -11.14
N THR A 18 -0.54 2.04 -11.09
CA THR A 18 0.80 2.49 -10.76
C THR A 18 1.15 2.14 -9.31
N VAL A 19 0.23 2.39 -8.39
CA VAL A 19 0.46 2.06 -6.99
C VAL A 19 0.61 0.56 -6.79
N LEU A 20 -0.23 -0.24 -7.44
CA LEU A 20 -0.11 -1.70 -7.33
C LEU A 20 1.22 -2.19 -7.88
N ASP A 21 1.69 -1.62 -8.99
CA ASP A 21 3.00 -1.97 -9.52
C ASP A 21 4.10 -1.69 -8.53
N LEU A 22 4.05 -0.56 -7.86
CA LEU A 22 5.05 -0.20 -6.86
C LEU A 22 4.98 -1.14 -5.66
N LEU A 23 3.78 -1.46 -5.20
CA LEU A 23 3.61 -2.38 -4.07
C LEU A 23 4.11 -3.77 -4.39
N MET A 24 3.94 -4.23 -5.63
CA MET A 24 4.38 -5.57 -6.03
C MET A 24 5.89 -5.73 -6.00
N ARG A 25 6.64 -4.65 -5.90
CA ARG A 25 8.08 -4.71 -5.75
C ARG A 25 8.52 -4.93 -4.32
N MET A 26 7.58 -4.84 -3.37
CA MET A 26 7.86 -5.04 -1.97
C MET A 26 7.67 -6.51 -1.64
N LYS A 27 8.76 -7.28 -1.69
CA LYS A 27 8.66 -8.74 -1.67
C LYS A 27 8.76 -9.38 -0.31
N ARG A 28 9.18 -8.63 0.72
CA ARG A 28 9.34 -9.20 2.05
C ARG A 28 8.05 -9.09 2.84
N GLY A 29 7.83 -10.03 3.74
CA GLY A 29 6.61 -10.06 4.53
C GLY A 29 5.41 -10.36 3.65
N ARG A 30 4.24 -10.06 4.17
CA ARG A 30 3.01 -10.26 3.41
C ARG A 30 2.04 -9.14 3.74
N LEU A 31 1.50 -8.54 2.70
CA LEU A 31 0.40 -7.60 2.84
C LEU A 31 -0.79 -8.17 2.09
N GLU A 32 -1.90 -8.34 2.79
CA GLU A 32 -3.15 -8.72 2.17
C GLU A 32 -3.91 -7.44 1.92
N LEU A 33 -4.16 -7.13 0.67
CA LEU A 33 -4.79 -5.88 0.27
C LEU A 33 -6.19 -6.18 -0.27
N ILE A 34 -7.20 -5.64 0.39
CA ILE A 34 -8.58 -5.82 -0.06
C ILE A 34 -8.97 -4.58 -0.83
N MET A 35 -9.31 -4.76 -2.09
CA MET A 35 -9.62 -3.64 -2.97
C MET A 35 -11.05 -3.16 -2.76
N PRO A 36 -11.40 -1.97 -3.25
CA PRO A 36 -12.76 -1.45 -3.07
C PRO A 36 -13.86 -2.34 -3.64
N ASP A 37 -13.54 -3.12 -4.67
CA ASP A 37 -14.50 -4.05 -5.26
C ASP A 37 -14.52 -5.41 -4.55
N GLY A 38 -13.73 -5.57 -3.49
CA GLY A 38 -13.66 -6.82 -2.75
C GLY A 38 -12.56 -7.77 -3.20
N GLU A 39 -11.82 -7.44 -4.24
CA GLU A 39 -10.74 -8.28 -4.71
C GLU A 39 -9.63 -8.35 -3.65
N ASP A 40 -9.10 -9.55 -3.42
CA ASP A 40 -8.06 -9.78 -2.42
C ASP A 40 -6.75 -9.99 -3.14
N ILE A 41 -5.79 -9.11 -2.91
CA ILE A 41 -4.47 -9.18 -3.54
C ILE A 41 -3.43 -9.41 -2.46
N THR A 42 -2.61 -10.44 -2.62
CA THR A 42 -1.53 -10.72 -1.68
C THR A 42 -0.21 -10.22 -2.24
N ILE A 43 0.50 -9.43 -1.48
CA ILE A 43 1.78 -8.85 -1.86
C ILE A 43 2.85 -9.39 -0.92
N GLY A 44 3.98 -9.77 -1.47
CA GLY A 44 5.10 -10.28 -0.69
C GLY A 44 5.14 -11.80 -0.64
N ASP A 45 6.28 -12.34 -0.22
CA ASP A 45 6.53 -13.78 -0.22
C ASP A 45 6.45 -14.40 1.17
N GLY A 46 6.16 -13.60 2.18
CA GLY A 46 6.04 -14.10 3.56
C GLY A 46 7.35 -14.13 4.34
N THR A 47 8.48 -13.78 3.73
CA THR A 47 9.74 -13.79 4.46
C THR A 47 9.76 -12.66 5.49
N GLY A 48 10.45 -12.85 6.60
CA GLY A 48 10.53 -11.83 7.64
C GLY A 48 9.42 -11.88 8.66
N GLY A 49 8.39 -12.69 8.43
CA GLY A 49 7.38 -12.94 9.46
C GLY A 49 6.37 -11.84 9.73
N ILE A 50 6.39 -10.75 8.99
CA ILE A 50 5.43 -9.66 9.18
C ILE A 50 4.26 -9.86 8.23
N HIS A 51 3.05 -9.95 8.80
CA HIS A 51 1.85 -10.12 8.00
C HIS A 51 0.90 -8.98 8.35
N ALA A 52 0.51 -8.22 7.36
CA ALA A 52 -0.37 -7.08 7.51
C ALA A 52 -1.58 -7.22 6.61
N ARG A 53 -2.64 -6.49 6.92
CA ARG A 53 -3.85 -6.48 6.13
C ARG A 53 -4.35 -5.06 6.02
N ALA A 54 -4.71 -4.63 4.83
CA ALA A 54 -5.28 -3.32 4.61
C ALA A 54 -6.48 -3.42 3.69
N GLU A 55 -7.54 -2.71 4.02
CA GLU A 55 -8.75 -2.70 3.21
C GLU A 55 -8.91 -1.31 2.62
N ILE A 56 -8.96 -1.21 1.31
CA ILE A 56 -9.14 0.05 0.61
C ILE A 56 -10.63 0.26 0.40
N THR A 57 -11.16 1.31 0.98
CA THR A 57 -12.59 1.57 0.92
C THR A 57 -12.96 2.58 -0.15
N ASP A 58 -12.00 3.38 -0.61
CA ASP A 58 -12.24 4.40 -1.61
C ASP A 58 -11.08 4.42 -2.61
N PRO A 59 -11.35 4.35 -3.91
CA PRO A 59 -10.28 4.36 -4.92
C PRO A 59 -9.41 5.62 -4.91
N ASP A 60 -9.87 6.70 -4.33
CA ASP A 60 -9.07 7.93 -4.22
C ASP A 60 -7.80 7.70 -3.38
N PHE A 61 -7.77 6.64 -2.61
CA PHE A 61 -6.57 6.21 -1.89
C PHE A 61 -5.36 6.15 -2.83
N PHE A 62 -5.53 5.58 -4.01
CA PHE A 62 -4.41 5.39 -4.93
C PHE A 62 -3.89 6.71 -5.47
N ARG A 63 -4.79 7.63 -5.77
CA ARG A 63 -4.40 8.96 -6.23
C ARG A 63 -3.59 9.69 -5.14
N ARG A 64 -4.05 9.62 -3.91
CA ARG A 64 -3.36 10.26 -2.80
C ARG A 64 -1.99 9.67 -2.56
N CYS A 65 -1.88 8.35 -2.65
CA CYS A 65 -0.58 7.68 -2.48
C CYS A 65 0.39 8.09 -3.57
N LEU A 66 -0.07 8.14 -4.81
CA LEU A 66 0.82 8.46 -5.91
C LEU A 66 1.23 9.94 -5.89
N LEU A 67 0.30 10.84 -5.62
CA LEU A 67 0.60 12.27 -5.69
C LEU A 67 1.32 12.80 -4.46
N TYR A 68 1.04 12.23 -3.29
CA TYR A 68 1.54 12.77 -2.03
C TYR A 68 2.38 11.78 -1.23
N GLY A 69 2.65 10.62 -1.80
CA GLY A 69 3.52 9.62 -1.19
C GLY A 69 3.01 9.10 0.13
N ASP A 70 3.90 8.93 1.07
CA ASP A 70 3.55 8.40 2.38
C ASP A 70 2.73 9.39 3.20
N ILE A 71 2.83 10.69 2.95
CA ILE A 71 1.95 11.66 3.58
C ILE A 71 0.52 11.42 3.11
N GLY A 72 0.32 11.21 1.80
CA GLY A 72 -0.99 10.89 1.27
C GLY A 72 -1.54 9.59 1.81
N PHE A 73 -0.66 8.61 2.00
CA PHE A 73 -1.04 7.33 2.60
C PHE A 73 -1.58 7.54 4.02
N GLY A 74 -0.89 8.34 4.82
CA GLY A 74 -1.32 8.62 6.19
C GLY A 74 -2.59 9.45 6.25
N GLU A 75 -2.69 10.48 5.41
CA GLU A 75 -3.90 11.30 5.35
C GLU A 75 -5.10 10.49 4.91
N ALA A 76 -4.90 9.59 3.97
CA ALA A 76 -5.98 8.71 3.49
C ALA A 76 -6.52 7.83 4.63
N TYR A 77 -5.66 7.38 5.52
CA TYR A 77 -6.09 6.61 6.67
C TYR A 77 -6.98 7.45 7.59
N VAL A 78 -6.55 8.67 7.88
CA VAL A 78 -7.32 9.58 8.73
C VAL A 78 -8.68 9.89 8.10
N ASP A 79 -8.71 10.04 6.78
CA ASP A 79 -9.94 10.36 6.06
C ASP A 79 -10.81 9.14 5.75
N GLY A 80 -10.38 7.95 6.19
CA GLY A 80 -11.21 6.76 6.03
C GLY A 80 -11.16 6.11 4.67
N LEU A 81 -10.16 6.42 3.84
CA LEU A 81 -10.06 5.83 2.52
C LEU A 81 -9.47 4.42 2.56
N TRP A 82 -8.84 4.03 3.63
CA TRP A 82 -8.40 2.66 3.86
C TRP A 82 -8.40 2.39 5.35
N ASN A 83 -8.41 1.12 5.70
CA ASN A 83 -8.47 0.72 7.10
C ASN A 83 -7.64 -0.55 7.30
N THR A 84 -7.32 -0.85 8.56
CA THR A 84 -6.56 -2.04 8.90
C THR A 84 -6.89 -2.45 10.34
N PRO A 85 -6.89 -3.76 10.64
CA PRO A 85 -7.04 -4.19 12.02
C PRO A 85 -5.77 -3.94 12.85
N ASP A 86 -4.64 -3.68 12.21
CA ASP A 86 -3.38 -3.50 12.94
C ASP A 86 -2.47 -2.55 12.17
N ILE A 87 -2.53 -1.26 12.51
CA ILE A 87 -1.74 -0.24 11.83
C ILE A 87 -0.24 -0.49 12.02
N THR A 88 0.14 -1.02 13.18
CA THR A 88 1.56 -1.31 13.45
C THR A 88 2.09 -2.35 12.47
N ALA A 89 1.30 -3.36 12.15
CA ALA A 89 1.71 -4.38 11.21
C ALA A 89 1.92 -3.79 9.81
N VAL A 90 1.03 -2.89 9.39
CA VAL A 90 1.16 -2.24 8.07
C VAL A 90 2.43 -1.40 8.02
N ILE A 91 2.67 -0.59 9.03
CA ILE A 91 3.87 0.25 9.08
C ILE A 91 5.13 -0.62 9.14
N SER A 92 5.10 -1.68 9.93
CA SER A 92 6.22 -2.62 10.02
C SER A 92 6.52 -3.26 8.68
N TRP A 93 5.47 -3.64 7.94
CA TRP A 93 5.65 -4.21 6.62
C TRP A 93 6.30 -3.20 5.67
N MET A 94 5.87 -1.95 5.73
CA MET A 94 6.46 -0.90 4.90
C MET A 94 7.93 -0.69 5.24
N LEU A 95 8.28 -0.66 6.52
CA LEU A 95 9.66 -0.48 6.94
C LEU A 95 10.53 -1.67 6.55
N LEU A 96 9.99 -2.87 6.61
CA LEU A 96 10.69 -4.08 6.19
C LEU A 96 11.10 -3.99 4.73
N ASN A 97 10.30 -3.33 3.92
CA ASN A 97 10.50 -3.24 2.48
C ASN A 97 11.07 -1.90 2.02
N ILE A 98 11.48 -1.05 2.93
CA ILE A 98 11.84 0.32 2.59
C ILE A 98 12.94 0.42 1.55
N ASP A 99 13.86 -0.54 1.55
CA ASP A 99 14.96 -0.54 0.57
C ASP A 99 14.50 -0.98 -0.81
N ASN A 100 13.38 -1.68 -0.88
CA ASN A 100 12.82 -2.15 -2.15
C ASN A 100 11.70 -1.26 -2.64
N ALA A 101 11.29 -0.28 -1.86
CA ALA A 101 10.20 0.59 -2.25
C ALA A 101 10.74 1.66 -3.20
N PRO A 102 10.31 1.63 -4.47
CA PRO A 102 10.71 2.69 -5.37
C PRO A 102 9.85 3.86 -4.99
N THR A 103 10.40 4.79 -4.32
CA THR A 103 9.61 5.85 -3.77
C THR A 103 9.39 6.93 -4.78
N VAL A 104 8.27 7.55 -4.70
CA VAL A 104 7.95 8.69 -5.51
C VAL A 104 8.81 9.86 -5.10
N SER A 105 9.19 9.92 -3.85
CA SER A 105 9.97 11.02 -3.34
C SER A 105 11.44 10.68 -3.13
N GLY A 106 11.92 9.60 -3.66
CA GLY A 106 13.32 9.23 -3.56
C GLY A 106 13.75 8.98 -2.13
N SER A 107 14.93 9.44 -1.78
CA SER A 107 15.48 9.15 -0.47
C SER A 107 14.71 9.80 0.68
N SER A 108 13.92 10.80 0.42
CA SER A 108 13.17 11.44 1.49
C SER A 108 12.03 10.57 2.01
N ALA A 109 11.61 9.58 1.26
CA ALA A 109 10.55 8.70 1.71
C ALA A 109 10.91 7.92 2.96
N LYS A 110 12.17 7.50 3.09
CA LYS A 110 12.59 6.77 4.28
C LYS A 110 12.38 7.60 5.55
N GLY A 111 12.80 8.85 5.50
CA GLY A 111 12.63 9.75 6.64
C GLY A 111 11.17 9.99 6.95
N THR A 112 10.35 10.18 5.93
CA THR A 112 8.94 10.45 6.12
C THR A 112 8.21 9.25 6.72
N ILE A 113 8.51 8.04 6.26
CA ILE A 113 7.89 6.84 6.83
C ILE A 113 8.31 6.68 8.29
N LEU A 114 9.57 6.92 8.61
CA LEU A 114 10.02 6.84 9.98
C LEU A 114 9.33 7.88 10.85
N ASN A 115 9.12 9.08 10.34
CA ASN A 115 8.42 10.11 11.08
C ASN A 115 6.97 9.74 11.33
N LEU A 116 6.29 9.15 10.36
CA LEU A 116 4.94 8.68 10.56
C LEU A 116 4.87 7.59 11.62
N SER A 117 5.84 6.69 11.61
CA SER A 117 5.92 5.64 12.61
C SER A 117 6.07 6.24 14.02
N LEU A 118 6.89 7.26 14.17
CA LEU A 118 7.09 7.90 15.46
C LEU A 118 5.85 8.65 15.92
N ILE A 119 5.13 9.27 15.01
CA ILE A 119 3.91 9.98 15.33
C ILE A 119 2.84 9.04 15.87
N HIS A 120 2.79 7.83 15.36
CA HIS A 120 1.78 6.88 15.78
C HIS A 120 2.14 6.09 17.04
N ILE A 121 3.32 6.26 17.53
CA ILE A 121 3.70 5.68 18.80
C ILE A 121 3.28 6.58 19.94
#